data_575bc3008814cb789016432ab3c2f43d
#
_entry.id   575bc3008814cb789016432ab3c2f43d
#
_cell.length_a   1.000
_cell.length_b   1.000
_cell.length_c   1.000
_cell.angle_alpha   90.00
_cell.angle_beta   90.00
_cell.angle_gamma   90.00
#
_symmetry.space_group_name_H-M   'P 1'
#
loop_
_entity.id
_entity.type
_entity.pdbx_description
1 polymer ?
#
loop_
_entity_poly.entity_id
_entity_poly.type
_entity_poly.pdbx_seq_one_letter_code
_entity_poly.pdbx_strand_id
1 'polypeptide(L)'
;MAERVFAACVEPDQLAQWWGPAGFTVATLDLDARQGGRYRITMQPPEGEAFHLRGEFREVDPPRRLVYTFDWDPPDPDDQQTVVTLSVLDLGDGTKLVLDQGPFATEARRALHEAGWTETLERLEGFLR
;
A
#
# COMPACT_ATOMS: atom_id res chain seq x y z
N MET A 1 4.92 17.49 8.59
CA MET A 1 4.33 16.16 8.87
C MET A 1 4.08 15.33 7.62
N ALA A 2 3.80 15.97 6.50
CA ALA A 2 3.65 15.26 5.22
C ALA A 2 4.87 14.41 4.86
N GLU A 3 6.07 14.92 5.10
CA GLU A 3 7.32 14.23 4.84
C GLU A 3 7.43 12.92 5.63
N ARG A 4 6.98 12.93 6.86
CA ARG A 4 7.00 11.75 7.73
C ARG A 4 6.00 10.69 7.25
N VAL A 5 4.81 11.13 6.84
CA VAL A 5 3.78 10.23 6.29
C VAL A 5 4.29 9.59 4.99
N PHE A 6 4.85 10.40 4.11
CA PHE A 6 5.39 9.91 2.84
C PHE A 6 6.54 8.93 3.06
N ALA A 7 7.46 9.25 3.97
CA ALA A 7 8.58 8.36 4.29
C ALA A 7 8.11 7.00 4.79
N ALA A 8 7.05 6.96 5.58
CA ALA A 8 6.47 5.71 6.07
C ALA A 8 5.97 4.82 4.94
N CYS A 9 5.64 5.42 3.78
CA CYS A 9 5.11 4.70 2.62
C CYS A 9 6.19 4.22 1.66
N VAL A 10 7.42 4.76 1.72
CA VAL A 10 8.47 4.45 0.76
C VAL A 10 9.76 3.90 1.39
N GLU A 11 9.95 4.06 2.69
CA GLU A 11 11.10 3.49 3.38
C GLU A 11 10.80 2.05 3.77
N PRO A 12 11.58 1.05 3.28
CA PRO A 12 11.24 -0.36 3.50
C PRO A 12 11.08 -0.76 4.96
N ASP A 13 11.95 -0.32 5.83
CA ASP A 13 11.91 -0.64 7.26
C ASP A 13 10.69 -0.03 7.95
N GLN A 14 10.22 1.13 7.51
CA GLN A 14 9.02 1.75 8.02
C GLN A 14 7.77 1.08 7.46
N LEU A 15 7.73 0.86 6.14
CA LEU A 15 6.59 0.23 5.48
C LEU A 15 6.29 -1.15 6.08
N ALA A 16 7.33 -1.92 6.39
CA ALA A 16 7.19 -3.25 6.96
C ALA A 16 6.50 -3.24 8.33
N GLN A 17 6.49 -2.11 9.04
CA GLN A 17 5.87 -2.02 10.36
C GLN A 17 4.34 -1.94 10.34
N TRP A 18 3.76 -1.46 9.26
CA TRP A 18 2.31 -1.21 9.22
C TRP A 18 1.59 -1.85 8.04
N TRP A 19 2.30 -2.36 7.04
CA TRP A 19 1.68 -2.91 5.83
C TRP A 19 0.82 -4.14 6.13
N GLY A 20 -0.35 -4.19 5.48
CA GLY A 20 -1.28 -5.32 5.54
C GLY A 20 -2.39 -5.12 6.57
N PRO A 21 -3.49 -5.88 6.43
CA PRO A 21 -4.59 -5.86 7.40
C PRO A 21 -4.15 -6.26 8.79
N ALA A 22 -5.01 -6.05 9.78
CA ALA A 22 -4.72 -6.40 11.17
C ALA A 22 -4.29 -7.86 11.30
N GLY A 23 -3.22 -8.10 12.05
CA GLY A 23 -2.68 -9.44 12.27
C GLY A 23 -1.68 -9.92 11.22
N PHE A 24 -1.58 -9.23 10.07
CA PHE A 24 -0.59 -9.59 9.05
C PHE A 24 0.79 -9.07 9.43
N THR A 25 1.81 -9.78 8.96
CA THR A 25 3.22 -9.35 9.09
C THR A 25 3.85 -9.37 7.70
N VAL A 26 4.90 -8.57 7.51
CA VAL A 26 5.66 -8.55 6.25
C VAL A 26 6.80 -9.54 6.38
N ALA A 27 6.78 -10.58 5.53
CA ALA A 27 7.82 -11.61 5.53
C ALA A 27 9.02 -11.17 4.70
N THR A 28 8.78 -10.61 3.51
CA THR A 28 9.83 -10.07 2.65
C THR A 28 9.32 -8.80 1.97
N LEU A 29 10.25 -7.88 1.70
CA LEU A 29 9.94 -6.60 1.07
C LEU A 29 11.13 -6.12 0.25
N ASP A 30 10.91 -6.00 -1.06
CA ASP A 30 11.84 -5.35 -1.97
C ASP A 30 11.15 -4.12 -2.52
N LEU A 31 11.82 -2.98 -2.47
CA LEU A 31 11.20 -1.71 -2.80
C LEU A 31 12.24 -0.75 -3.38
N ASP A 32 11.99 -0.30 -4.61
CA ASP A 32 12.79 0.73 -5.26
C ASP A 32 11.84 1.90 -5.60
N ALA A 33 11.68 2.81 -4.64
CA ALA A 33 10.70 3.88 -4.69
C ALA A 33 11.18 5.06 -5.55
N ARG A 34 11.24 4.82 -6.85
CA ARG A 34 11.51 5.85 -7.86
C ARG A 34 10.66 5.57 -9.09
N GLN A 35 10.46 6.58 -9.91
CA GLN A 35 9.68 6.40 -11.15
C GLN A 35 10.33 5.29 -11.99
N GLY A 36 9.54 4.30 -12.38
CA GLY A 36 10.02 3.12 -13.10
C GLY A 36 10.59 2.02 -12.21
N GLY A 37 10.77 2.28 -10.92
CA GLY A 37 11.21 1.27 -9.97
C GLY A 37 10.12 0.26 -9.67
N ARG A 38 10.49 -0.89 -9.13
CA ARG A 38 9.55 -1.98 -8.83
C ARG A 38 9.52 -2.29 -7.35
N TYR A 39 8.43 -2.96 -6.94
CA TYR A 39 8.33 -3.45 -5.58
C TYR A 39 7.76 -4.88 -5.59
N ARG A 40 8.08 -5.62 -4.53
CA ARG A 40 7.54 -6.94 -4.27
C ARG A 40 7.39 -7.11 -2.77
N ILE A 41 6.21 -7.51 -2.33
CA ILE A 41 5.90 -7.68 -0.91
C ILE A 41 5.32 -9.07 -0.70
N THR A 42 5.82 -9.77 0.32
CA THR A 42 5.20 -11.00 0.82
C THR A 42 4.67 -10.70 2.21
N MET A 43 3.35 -10.86 2.40
CA MET A 43 2.74 -10.67 3.70
C MET A 43 2.14 -11.97 4.21
N GLN A 44 2.29 -12.20 5.51
CA GLN A 44 1.88 -13.42 6.17
C GLN A 44 0.67 -13.16 7.05
N PRO A 45 -0.49 -13.82 6.80
CA PRO A 45 -1.63 -13.73 7.70
C PRO A 45 -1.37 -14.51 8.98
N PRO A 46 -2.18 -14.31 10.03
CA PRO A 46 -2.06 -15.10 11.25
C PRO A 46 -2.16 -16.60 11.03
N GLU A 47 -2.99 -16.99 10.06
CA GLU A 47 -3.17 -18.38 9.66
C GLU A 47 -3.29 -18.47 8.14
N GLY A 48 -2.79 -19.58 7.57
CA GLY A 48 -2.88 -19.82 6.14
C GLY A 48 -1.63 -19.43 5.38
N GLU A 49 -1.76 -19.48 4.07
CA GLU A 49 -0.65 -19.22 3.16
C GLU A 49 -0.34 -17.73 3.02
N ALA A 50 0.92 -17.43 2.76
CA ALA A 50 1.35 -16.06 2.51
C ALA A 50 0.73 -15.50 1.22
N PHE A 51 0.56 -14.19 1.21
CA PHE A 51 0.13 -13.46 0.02
C PHE A 51 1.30 -12.70 -0.58
N HIS A 52 1.40 -12.73 -1.91
CA HIS A 52 2.45 -12.03 -2.63
C HIS A 52 1.83 -10.97 -3.54
N LEU A 53 2.41 -9.79 -3.54
CA LEU A 53 2.00 -8.73 -4.46
C LEU A 53 3.22 -8.03 -5.03
N ARG A 54 3.03 -7.43 -6.20
CA ARG A 54 4.10 -6.75 -6.92
C ARG A 54 3.55 -5.59 -7.74
N GLY A 55 4.43 -4.71 -8.14
CA GLY A 55 4.05 -3.61 -9.00
C GLY A 55 5.23 -2.75 -9.41
N GLU A 56 4.89 -1.65 -10.08
CA GLU A 56 5.84 -0.67 -10.58
C GLU A 56 5.41 0.71 -10.15
N PHE A 57 6.35 1.53 -9.73
CA PHE A 57 6.09 2.92 -9.40
C PHE A 57 5.97 3.74 -10.67
N ARG A 58 4.83 4.40 -10.85
CA ARG A 58 4.58 5.27 -11.99
C ARG A 58 4.87 6.72 -11.70
N GLU A 59 4.68 7.14 -10.45
CA GLU A 59 4.98 8.51 -10.03
C GLU A 59 5.46 8.49 -8.59
N VAL A 60 6.56 9.18 -8.32
CA VAL A 60 7.07 9.37 -6.96
C VAL A 60 7.38 10.85 -6.81
N ASP A 61 6.47 11.59 -6.15
CA ASP A 61 6.57 13.04 -5.96
C ASP A 61 6.52 13.36 -4.46
N PRO A 62 7.67 13.24 -3.76
CA PRO A 62 7.70 13.50 -2.32
C PRO A 62 7.45 14.97 -2.00
N PRO A 63 6.74 15.27 -0.93
CA PRO A 63 6.02 14.37 -0.04
C PRO A 63 4.53 14.25 -0.35
N ARG A 64 4.13 14.53 -1.61
CA ARG A 64 2.74 14.78 -1.96
C ARG A 64 2.00 13.61 -2.60
N ARG A 65 2.70 12.82 -3.43
CA ARG A 65 1.99 11.86 -4.26
C ARG A 65 2.85 10.64 -4.60
N LEU A 66 2.21 9.47 -4.53
CA LEU A 66 2.81 8.20 -4.89
C LEU A 66 1.80 7.42 -5.73
N VAL A 67 2.20 6.98 -6.92
CA VAL A 67 1.34 6.19 -7.81
C VAL A 67 2.08 4.92 -8.18
N TYR A 68 1.43 3.78 -7.97
CA TYR A 68 2.03 2.49 -8.32
C TYR A 68 0.97 1.49 -8.77
N THR A 69 1.39 0.50 -9.57
CA THR A 69 0.53 -0.60 -9.98
C THR A 69 0.46 -1.64 -8.88
N PHE A 70 -0.61 -2.41 -8.86
CA PHE A 70 -0.84 -3.42 -7.84
C PHE A 70 -1.34 -4.70 -8.53
N ASP A 71 -0.58 -5.78 -8.37
CA ASP A 71 -0.91 -7.10 -8.90
C ASP A 71 -0.69 -8.15 -7.84
N TRP A 72 -1.69 -9.01 -7.65
CA TRP A 72 -1.50 -10.22 -6.86
C TRP A 72 -0.67 -11.24 -7.65
N ASP A 73 0.15 -12.04 -6.99
CA ASP A 73 1.01 -13.03 -7.63
C ASP A 73 0.96 -14.35 -6.85
N PRO A 74 0.29 -15.39 -7.33
CA PRO A 74 -0.45 -15.43 -8.60
C PRO A 74 -1.81 -14.74 -8.48
N PRO A 75 -2.35 -14.23 -9.59
CA PRO A 75 -3.68 -13.64 -9.57
C PRO A 75 -4.76 -14.70 -9.54
N ASP A 76 -5.87 -14.41 -8.87
CA ASP A 76 -7.08 -15.20 -8.97
C ASP A 76 -7.84 -14.85 -10.26
N PRO A 77 -8.80 -15.68 -10.71
CA PRO A 77 -9.50 -15.42 -11.97
C PRO A 77 -10.23 -14.07 -12.05
N ASP A 78 -10.64 -13.51 -10.91
CA ASP A 78 -11.32 -12.22 -10.84
C ASP A 78 -10.39 -11.06 -10.45
N ASP A 79 -9.07 -11.29 -10.44
CA ASP A 79 -8.08 -10.25 -10.25
C ASP A 79 -7.70 -9.61 -11.57
N GLN A 80 -7.37 -8.32 -11.52
CA GLN A 80 -6.74 -7.61 -12.62
C GLN A 80 -5.79 -6.58 -12.04
N GLN A 81 -4.88 -6.09 -12.86
CA GLN A 81 -3.99 -5.01 -12.43
C GLN A 81 -4.81 -3.78 -12.06
N THR A 82 -4.49 -3.21 -10.92
CA THR A 82 -5.07 -1.93 -10.48
C THR A 82 -3.95 -0.92 -10.30
N VAL A 83 -4.33 0.34 -10.12
CA VAL A 83 -3.40 1.44 -9.83
C VAL A 83 -3.79 2.03 -8.48
N VAL A 84 -2.79 2.14 -7.61
CA VAL A 84 -2.96 2.79 -6.30
C VAL A 84 -2.39 4.19 -6.38
N THR A 85 -3.17 5.16 -5.95
CA THR A 85 -2.74 6.56 -5.83
C THR A 85 -2.83 6.97 -4.37
N LEU A 86 -1.70 7.36 -3.80
CA LEU A 86 -1.62 7.94 -2.47
C LEU A 86 -1.36 9.43 -2.61
N SER A 87 -2.24 10.23 -2.02
CA SER A 87 -2.08 11.70 -1.99
C SER A 87 -1.94 12.14 -0.54
N VAL A 88 -0.88 12.88 -0.25
CA VAL A 88 -0.58 13.37 1.09
C VAL A 88 -0.81 14.88 1.10
N LEU A 89 -1.79 15.33 1.89
CA LEU A 89 -2.20 16.72 1.95
C LEU A 89 -1.78 17.31 3.30
N ASP A 90 -0.99 18.37 3.25
CA ASP A 90 -0.60 19.11 4.43
C ASP A 90 -1.68 20.17 4.71
N LEU A 91 -2.39 20.00 5.84
CA LEU A 91 -3.50 20.87 6.23
C LEU A 91 -3.07 21.96 7.24
N GLY A 92 -1.76 22.08 7.48
CA GLY A 92 -1.23 23.03 8.44
C GLY A 92 -1.19 22.46 9.86
N ASP A 93 -2.34 22.15 10.43
CA ASP A 93 -2.47 21.56 11.77
C ASP A 93 -2.55 20.02 11.76
N GLY A 94 -2.49 19.42 10.59
CA GLY A 94 -2.52 17.98 10.44
C GLY A 94 -2.20 17.58 9.01
N THR A 95 -2.20 16.28 8.77
CA THR A 95 -1.91 15.70 7.46
C THR A 95 -3.04 14.75 7.08
N LYS A 96 -3.51 14.85 5.85
CA LYS A 96 -4.54 13.96 5.31
C LYS A 96 -3.92 13.06 4.26
N LEU A 97 -4.15 11.75 4.41
CA LEU A 97 -3.76 10.76 3.42
C LEU A 97 -5.01 10.27 2.70
N VAL A 98 -4.99 10.37 1.37
CA VAL A 98 -6.08 9.88 0.53
C VAL A 98 -5.54 8.73 -0.33
N LEU A 99 -6.21 7.59 -0.26
CA LEU A 99 -5.84 6.42 -1.06
C LEU A 99 -6.96 6.09 -2.02
N ASP A 100 -6.58 5.89 -3.28
CA ASP A 100 -7.49 5.45 -4.34
C ASP A 100 -6.89 4.24 -5.03
N GLN A 101 -7.69 3.23 -5.28
CA GLN A 101 -7.27 2.04 -6.00
C GLN A 101 -8.36 1.59 -6.96
N GLY A 102 -7.97 1.25 -8.17
CA GLY A 102 -8.87 0.73 -9.20
C GLY A 102 -8.21 0.71 -10.58
N PRO A 103 -8.98 0.32 -11.59
CA PRO A 103 -10.31 -0.32 -11.52
C PRO A 103 -10.22 -1.80 -11.13
N PHE A 104 -11.23 -2.28 -10.40
CA PHE A 104 -11.33 -3.69 -10.02
C PHE A 104 -12.18 -4.46 -11.02
N ALA A 105 -11.89 -5.75 -11.17
CA ALA A 105 -12.65 -6.61 -12.08
C ALA A 105 -14.07 -6.86 -11.58
N THR A 106 -14.27 -6.92 -10.25
CA THR A 106 -15.56 -7.18 -9.64
C THR A 106 -15.79 -6.28 -8.43
N GLU A 107 -17.06 -6.08 -8.08
CA GLU A 107 -17.44 -5.36 -6.86
C GLU A 107 -16.99 -6.10 -5.61
N ALA A 108 -16.99 -7.43 -5.64
CA ALA A 108 -16.49 -8.23 -4.51
C ALA A 108 -15.03 -7.95 -4.24
N ARG A 109 -14.20 -7.84 -5.28
CA ARG A 109 -12.78 -7.51 -5.14
C ARG A 109 -12.60 -6.09 -4.63
N ARG A 110 -13.38 -5.15 -5.14
CA ARG A 110 -13.33 -3.76 -4.66
C ARG A 110 -13.60 -3.69 -3.16
N ALA A 111 -14.67 -4.34 -2.72
CA ALA A 111 -15.07 -4.34 -1.30
C ALA A 111 -14.00 -4.99 -0.41
N LEU A 112 -13.38 -6.07 -0.88
CA LEU A 112 -12.33 -6.77 -0.15
C LEU A 112 -11.12 -5.86 0.06
N HIS A 113 -10.70 -5.14 -0.98
CA HIS A 113 -9.58 -4.21 -0.88
C HIS A 113 -9.91 -3.00 0.00
N GLU A 114 -11.14 -2.49 -0.08
CA GLU A 114 -11.57 -1.39 0.78
C GLU A 114 -11.47 -1.78 2.26
N ALA A 115 -11.94 -2.97 2.61
CA ALA A 115 -11.84 -3.46 3.98
C ALA A 115 -10.39 -3.64 4.42
N GLY A 116 -9.54 -4.21 3.55
CA GLY A 116 -8.12 -4.39 3.83
C GLY A 116 -7.39 -3.08 4.01
N TRP A 117 -7.65 -2.09 3.16
CA TRP A 117 -7.04 -0.76 3.28
C TRP A 117 -7.48 -0.03 4.53
N THR A 118 -8.74 -0.16 4.93
CA THR A 118 -9.23 0.46 6.16
C THR A 118 -8.40 0.00 7.36
N GLU A 119 -8.18 -1.30 7.50
CA GLU A 119 -7.35 -1.84 8.58
C GLU A 119 -5.88 -1.42 8.44
N THR A 120 -5.36 -1.46 7.22
CA THR A 120 -3.97 -1.09 6.94
C THR A 120 -3.71 0.37 7.30
N LEU A 121 -4.61 1.28 6.92
CA LEU A 121 -4.46 2.70 7.22
C LEU A 121 -4.58 3.00 8.71
N GLU A 122 -5.38 2.23 9.44
CA GLU A 122 -5.43 2.33 10.90
C GLU A 122 -4.08 1.96 11.52
N ARG A 123 -3.42 0.93 11.00
CA ARG A 123 -2.09 0.54 11.44
C ARG A 123 -1.06 1.63 11.14
N LEU A 124 -1.14 2.25 9.97
CA LEU A 124 -0.27 3.36 9.62
C LEU A 124 -0.46 4.52 10.59
N GLU A 125 -1.69 4.87 10.89
CA GLU A 125 -2.00 5.94 11.86
C GLU A 125 -1.38 5.64 13.22
N GLY A 126 -1.50 4.40 13.69
CA GLY A 126 -0.89 3.96 14.94
C GLY A 126 0.63 4.03 14.92
N PHE A 127 1.24 3.66 13.80
CA PHE A 127 2.69 3.73 13.60
C PHE A 127 3.20 5.17 13.68
N LEU A 128 2.44 6.11 13.15
CA LEU A 128 2.84 7.53 13.08
C LEU A 128 2.62 8.31 14.38
N ARG A 129 1.93 7.74 15.35
CA ARG A 129 1.70 8.39 16.66
C ARG A 129 2.92 8.44 17.53
#